data_be31fb77032487d0eaa7a2d822c00e70
#
_entry.id   be31fb77032487d0eaa7a2d822c00e70
#
_cell.length_a   1.000
_cell.length_b   1.000
_cell.length_c   1.000
_cell.angle_alpha   90.00
_cell.angle_beta   90.00
_cell.angle_gamma   90.00
#
_symmetry.space_group_name_H-M   'P 1'
#
loop_
_entity.id
_entity.type
_entity.pdbx_description
1 polymer ?
#
loop_
_entity_poly.entity_id
_entity_poly.type
_entity_poly.pdbx_seq_one_letter_code
_entity_poly.pdbx_strand_id
1 'polypeptide(L)'
;MKIATCTNRTNLTYRNIEISWDEFLEKLQTTKRTKETVEEYRKKTKDQQATIKDVGGFVGGELKNGKRNSQSVICRSMVTLDADFAPQEFLDSIDCLYSSRCAVYSTHKHTPEKPKYRWIIPLDREVTPEEYEAIARKTAWLIGMDYFDDTTYQPSRMMFWPSTSKDGEYIFKCWNERHVLCADSVLNSYRDWKDISTWPRSSRESEIKSTIKKKQEDPLEKPGWIGAFCRTYTIQEAIEAFIPDEYTPTASDNRWTYTKGSTAGGLVIYDDKFAYSNHSTDPASQQLCNAFDLVRVHLFRDTLDSQEKMIELASNDPKTKATLAQEKAAEAQSAWDEVIAEMGDKIDNDDAKNSQQQAENDTQDDDSWMDGLELTKKGEIMATTDNIVRIMLHDPQLKSGIGGTDLFQQKPVKTG
;
A
#
# COMPACT_ATOMS: atom_id res chain seq x y z
N MET A 1 -19.91 26.02 -9.19
CA MET A 1 -18.92 24.94 -9.09
C MET A 1 -19.32 23.98 -7.98
N LYS A 2 -19.13 22.69 -8.17
CA LYS A 2 -19.36 21.70 -7.13
C LYS A 2 -18.12 21.48 -6.28
N ILE A 3 -18.27 21.47 -4.96
CA ILE A 3 -17.21 21.10 -4.01
C ILE A 3 -17.80 20.19 -2.91
N ALA A 4 -16.97 19.31 -2.38
CA ALA A 4 -17.30 18.51 -1.20
C ALA A 4 -16.51 19.02 0.00
N THR A 5 -17.20 19.41 1.08
CA THR A 5 -16.59 20.07 2.24
C THR A 5 -16.65 19.20 3.50
N CYS A 6 -15.67 19.35 4.38
CA CYS A 6 -15.63 18.72 5.69
C CYS A 6 -15.23 19.73 6.79
N THR A 7 -15.60 19.46 8.02
CA THR A 7 -15.28 20.28 9.20
C THR A 7 -13.93 19.89 9.81
N ASN A 8 -13.44 18.67 9.53
CA ASN A 8 -12.11 18.19 9.91
C ASN A 8 -11.66 17.05 8.97
N ARG A 9 -10.38 16.73 8.99
CA ARG A 9 -9.76 15.71 8.13
C ARG A 9 -10.24 14.28 8.37
N THR A 10 -10.78 14.01 9.56
CA THR A 10 -11.22 12.68 9.98
C THR A 10 -12.70 12.43 9.70
N ASN A 11 -13.42 13.41 9.14
CA ASN A 11 -14.81 13.21 8.75
C ASN A 11 -14.94 12.04 7.76
N LEU A 12 -15.81 11.10 8.09
CA LEU A 12 -16.13 9.95 7.23
C LEU A 12 -17.02 10.36 6.05
N THR A 13 -17.80 11.44 6.21
CA THR A 13 -18.73 11.93 5.19
C THR A 13 -18.52 13.43 4.97
N TYR A 14 -18.38 13.80 3.71
CA TYR A 14 -18.26 15.16 3.20
C TYR A 14 -19.63 15.65 2.71
N ARG A 15 -19.87 16.93 2.84
CA ARG A 15 -21.08 17.57 2.32
C ARG A 15 -20.81 18.14 0.94
N ASN A 16 -21.48 17.65 -0.10
CA ASN A 16 -21.48 18.25 -1.44
C ASN A 16 -22.29 19.54 -1.42
N ILE A 17 -21.74 20.61 -1.97
CA ILE A 17 -22.39 21.91 -2.13
C ILE A 17 -22.04 22.51 -3.50
N GLU A 18 -22.89 23.38 -3.97
CA GLU A 18 -22.60 24.27 -5.09
C GLU A 18 -22.20 25.64 -4.55
N ILE A 19 -21.20 26.25 -5.15
CA ILE A 19 -20.64 27.55 -4.75
C ILE A 19 -20.19 28.30 -6.00
N SER A 20 -20.37 29.61 -6.03
CA SER A 20 -19.77 30.45 -7.08
C SER A 20 -18.26 30.58 -6.86
N TRP A 21 -17.54 31.00 -7.90
CA TRP A 21 -16.11 31.27 -7.77
C TRP A 21 -15.83 32.41 -6.79
N ASP A 22 -16.63 33.47 -6.81
CA ASP A 22 -16.45 34.62 -5.94
C ASP A 22 -16.68 34.26 -4.46
N GLU A 23 -17.78 33.54 -4.14
CA GLU A 23 -18.00 33.03 -2.78
C GLU A 23 -16.87 32.09 -2.30
N PHE A 24 -16.30 31.34 -3.23
CA PHE A 24 -15.16 30.48 -2.92
C PHE A 24 -13.89 31.29 -2.61
N LEU A 25 -13.63 32.36 -3.39
CA LEU A 25 -12.52 33.29 -3.14
C LEU A 25 -12.65 33.99 -1.79
N GLU A 26 -13.86 34.42 -1.39
CA GLU A 26 -14.11 35.03 -0.08
C GLU A 26 -13.69 34.10 1.07
N LYS A 27 -13.96 32.78 0.93
CA LYS A 27 -13.50 31.79 1.90
C LYS A 27 -11.98 31.62 1.93
N LEU A 28 -11.31 31.81 0.81
CA LEU A 28 -9.85 31.74 0.72
C LEU A 28 -9.16 33.01 1.20
N GLN A 29 -9.80 34.18 1.09
CA GLN A 29 -9.23 35.46 1.57
C GLN A 29 -9.10 35.47 3.10
N THR A 30 -9.96 34.75 3.80
CA THR A 30 -9.97 34.72 5.26
C THR A 30 -9.19 33.51 5.78
N THR A 31 -8.18 33.76 6.62
CA THR A 31 -7.40 32.71 7.28
C THR A 31 -7.78 32.55 8.75
N LYS A 32 -7.85 31.33 9.24
CA LYS A 32 -8.00 31.05 10.67
C LYS A 32 -6.64 31.07 11.34
N ARG A 33 -6.44 32.02 12.28
CA ARG A 33 -5.23 32.06 13.10
C ARG A 33 -5.36 31.09 14.27
N THR A 34 -4.36 30.25 14.46
CA THR A 34 -4.28 29.31 15.58
C THR A 34 -3.55 29.95 16.77
N LYS A 35 -3.47 29.28 17.92
CA LYS A 35 -3.01 29.86 19.19
C LYS A 35 -1.49 29.88 19.33
N GLU A 36 -0.80 28.94 18.69
CA GLU A 36 0.65 28.78 18.77
C GLU A 36 1.39 29.74 17.81
N THR A 37 2.67 30.01 18.11
CA THR A 37 3.59 30.66 17.17
C THR A 37 4.08 29.68 16.10
N VAL A 38 4.67 30.22 15.02
CA VAL A 38 5.35 29.42 13.98
C VAL A 38 6.44 28.55 14.59
N GLU A 39 7.20 29.08 15.55
CA GLU A 39 8.26 28.34 16.21
C GLU A 39 7.72 27.21 17.10
N GLU A 40 6.67 27.49 17.88
CA GLU A 40 5.99 26.48 18.70
C GLU A 40 5.39 25.37 17.83
N TYR A 41 4.78 25.73 16.69
CA TYR A 41 4.23 24.76 15.73
C TYR A 41 5.31 23.85 15.15
N ARG A 42 6.48 24.41 14.78
CA ARG A 42 7.59 23.63 14.23
C ARG A 42 8.13 22.56 15.20
N LYS A 43 8.09 22.84 16.51
CA LYS A 43 8.55 21.92 17.57
C LYS A 43 7.57 20.78 17.87
N LYS A 44 6.33 20.84 17.38
CA LYS A 44 5.31 19.82 17.62
C LYS A 44 5.51 18.58 16.75
N THR A 45 5.02 17.44 17.25
CA THR A 45 5.00 16.19 16.47
C THR A 45 4.13 16.33 15.22
N LYS A 46 4.34 15.45 14.23
CA LYS A 46 3.54 15.46 13.00
C LYS A 46 2.03 15.37 13.26
N ASP A 47 1.62 14.56 14.25
CA ASP A 47 0.20 14.38 14.59
C ASP A 47 -0.38 15.63 15.27
N GLN A 48 0.37 16.26 16.17
CA GLN A 48 -0.03 17.54 16.77
C GLN A 48 -0.14 18.64 15.70
N GLN A 49 0.84 18.75 14.80
CA GLN A 49 0.77 19.68 13.67
C GLN A 49 -0.44 19.42 12.77
N ALA A 50 -0.74 18.14 12.50
CA ALA A 50 -1.90 17.77 11.69
C ALA A 50 -3.23 18.15 12.35
N THR A 51 -3.32 18.05 13.67
CA THR A 51 -4.50 18.45 14.45
C THR A 51 -4.65 19.98 14.49
N ILE A 52 -3.57 20.73 14.70
CA ILE A 52 -3.59 22.19 14.79
C ILE A 52 -4.05 22.83 13.46
N LYS A 53 -3.50 22.39 12.34
CA LYS A 53 -3.85 22.93 11.02
C LYS A 53 -5.22 22.47 10.50
N ASP A 54 -5.88 21.55 11.22
CA ASP A 54 -7.16 21.00 10.81
C ASP A 54 -8.30 21.96 11.13
N VAL A 55 -8.61 22.77 10.18
CA VAL A 55 -9.74 23.72 10.20
C VAL A 55 -10.83 23.30 9.23
N GLY A 56 -10.86 22.01 8.89
CA GLY A 56 -11.66 21.48 7.82
C GLY A 56 -11.03 21.69 6.45
N GLY A 57 -11.74 21.27 5.41
CA GLY A 57 -11.20 21.32 4.06
C GLY A 57 -12.26 21.04 3.00
N PHE A 58 -11.80 20.93 1.76
CA PHE A 58 -12.64 20.67 0.63
C PHE A 58 -11.95 19.75 -0.40
N VAL A 59 -12.75 19.06 -1.18
CA VAL A 59 -12.38 18.46 -2.46
C VAL A 59 -13.04 19.29 -3.55
N GLY A 60 -12.29 19.71 -4.55
CA GLY A 60 -12.78 20.56 -5.63
C GLY A 60 -13.67 19.82 -6.65
N GLY A 61 -14.70 19.13 -6.18
CA GLY A 61 -15.62 18.32 -6.96
C GLY A 61 -16.69 17.66 -6.12
N GLU A 62 -17.44 16.73 -6.71
CA GLU A 62 -18.54 16.02 -6.09
C GLU A 62 -18.12 14.59 -5.70
N LEU A 63 -18.54 14.15 -4.52
CA LEU A 63 -18.27 12.81 -3.98
C LEU A 63 -19.57 12.00 -3.86
N LYS A 64 -19.58 10.77 -4.37
CA LYS A 64 -20.70 9.84 -4.24
C LYS A 64 -20.95 9.53 -2.76
N ASN A 65 -22.18 9.84 -2.30
CA ASN A 65 -22.58 9.68 -0.90
C ASN A 65 -21.64 10.41 0.10
N GLY A 66 -20.91 11.45 -0.35
CA GLY A 66 -19.97 12.18 0.47
C GLY A 66 -18.74 11.38 0.90
N LYS A 67 -18.50 10.18 0.40
CA LYS A 67 -17.33 9.37 0.76
C LYS A 67 -16.08 9.83 0.02
N ARG A 68 -14.99 10.07 0.75
CA ARG A 68 -13.72 10.52 0.17
C ARG A 68 -12.76 9.35 -0.06
N ASN A 69 -12.87 8.74 -1.22
CA ASN A 69 -11.90 7.79 -1.76
C ASN A 69 -11.83 7.94 -3.30
N SER A 70 -10.88 7.27 -3.94
CA SER A 70 -10.67 7.35 -5.39
C SER A 70 -11.91 6.96 -6.21
N GLN A 71 -12.65 5.94 -5.76
CA GLN A 71 -13.82 5.39 -6.47
C GLN A 71 -15.11 6.20 -6.26
N SER A 72 -15.11 7.12 -5.31
CA SER A 72 -16.29 7.91 -4.97
C SER A 72 -16.28 9.31 -5.58
N VAL A 73 -15.24 9.71 -6.29
CA VAL A 73 -15.22 10.99 -6.99
C VAL A 73 -16.11 10.89 -8.22
N ILE A 74 -17.16 11.71 -8.26
CA ILE A 74 -18.10 11.79 -9.39
C ILE A 74 -17.51 12.70 -10.47
N CYS A 75 -17.08 13.90 -10.06
CA CYS A 75 -16.48 14.89 -10.96
C CYS A 75 -15.55 15.83 -10.19
N ARG A 76 -14.76 16.58 -10.95
CA ARG A 76 -13.97 17.72 -10.46
C ARG A 76 -14.41 18.98 -11.20
N SER A 77 -14.53 20.11 -10.49
CA SER A 77 -14.91 21.42 -11.03
C SER A 77 -13.75 22.42 -10.99
N MET A 78 -12.64 22.03 -10.37
CA MET A 78 -11.41 22.83 -10.28
C MET A 78 -10.19 21.95 -10.15
N VAL A 79 -9.05 22.41 -10.64
CA VAL A 79 -7.73 21.86 -10.32
C VAL A 79 -7.27 22.42 -8.98
N THR A 80 -6.71 21.55 -8.12
CA THR A 80 -6.16 21.93 -6.82
C THR A 80 -4.77 21.31 -6.67
N LEU A 81 -3.75 22.16 -6.52
CA LEU A 81 -2.34 21.76 -6.47
C LEU A 81 -1.70 22.23 -5.17
N ASP A 82 -1.05 21.33 -4.43
CA ASP A 82 -0.34 21.60 -3.17
C ASP A 82 1.16 21.80 -3.48
N ALA A 83 1.62 23.05 -3.52
CA ALA A 83 2.99 23.42 -3.83
C ALA A 83 3.84 23.40 -2.54
N ASP A 84 4.17 22.22 -2.07
CA ASP A 84 4.97 21.99 -0.87
C ASP A 84 6.47 22.27 -1.06
N PHE A 85 6.92 22.39 -2.31
CA PHE A 85 8.32 22.64 -2.71
C PHE A 85 8.43 23.90 -3.58
N ALA A 86 7.55 24.87 -3.35
CA ALA A 86 7.53 26.12 -4.12
C ALA A 86 8.85 26.90 -3.97
N PRO A 87 9.44 27.40 -5.08
CA PRO A 87 10.55 28.33 -5.02
C PRO A 87 10.07 29.73 -4.59
N GLN A 88 11.00 30.64 -4.34
CA GLN A 88 10.68 32.02 -3.94
C GLN A 88 9.87 32.74 -5.01
N GLU A 89 10.19 32.49 -6.29
CA GLU A 89 9.59 33.11 -7.47
C GLU A 89 8.26 32.41 -7.90
N PHE A 90 7.70 31.53 -7.07
CA PHE A 90 6.51 30.74 -7.44
C PHE A 90 5.32 31.61 -7.88
N LEU A 91 5.04 32.69 -7.16
CA LEU A 91 3.95 33.61 -7.49
C LEU A 91 4.23 34.40 -8.78
N ASP A 92 5.49 34.77 -8.99
CA ASP A 92 5.92 35.46 -10.21
C ASP A 92 5.89 34.50 -11.41
N SER A 93 6.23 33.23 -11.20
CA SER A 93 6.11 32.20 -12.24
C SER A 93 4.65 32.02 -12.69
N ILE A 94 3.69 31.99 -11.75
CA ILE A 94 2.27 31.96 -12.10
C ILE A 94 1.85 33.24 -12.85
N ASP A 95 2.34 34.39 -12.42
CA ASP A 95 1.99 35.65 -13.06
C ASP A 95 2.50 35.72 -14.51
N CYS A 96 3.71 35.27 -14.74
CA CYS A 96 4.35 35.34 -16.05
C CYS A 96 3.98 34.18 -17.00
N LEU A 97 3.83 32.97 -16.49
CA LEU A 97 3.73 31.76 -17.32
C LEU A 97 2.32 31.19 -17.43
N TYR A 98 1.41 31.56 -16.54
CA TYR A 98 0.06 31.02 -16.53
C TYR A 98 -0.97 32.05 -16.88
N SER A 99 -1.82 31.77 -17.86
CA SER A 99 -2.73 32.75 -18.43
C SER A 99 -4.20 32.62 -18.03
N SER A 100 -4.56 31.53 -17.31
CA SER A 100 -5.94 31.31 -16.93
C SER A 100 -6.25 31.79 -15.52
N ARG A 101 -7.54 31.96 -15.23
CA ARG A 101 -8.07 32.36 -13.91
C ARG A 101 -7.61 31.39 -12.83
N CYS A 102 -7.12 31.93 -11.71
CA CYS A 102 -6.68 31.11 -10.59
C CYS A 102 -6.57 31.93 -9.30
N ALA A 103 -6.40 31.21 -8.19
CA ALA A 103 -6.06 31.79 -6.88
C ALA A 103 -4.97 30.96 -6.22
N VAL A 104 -4.15 31.61 -5.42
CA VAL A 104 -3.12 31.00 -4.60
C VAL A 104 -3.30 31.44 -3.15
N TYR A 105 -3.17 30.50 -2.23
CA TYR A 105 -3.09 30.84 -0.80
C TYR A 105 -1.99 30.06 -0.11
N SER A 106 -1.37 30.67 0.91
CA SER A 106 -0.31 30.02 1.69
C SER A 106 -0.88 28.98 2.65
N THR A 107 -0.14 27.89 2.84
CA THR A 107 -0.51 26.82 3.78
C THR A 107 -0.06 27.14 5.20
N HIS A 108 -0.55 26.42 6.21
CA HIS A 108 -0.18 26.60 7.61
C HIS A 108 1.34 26.51 7.89
N LYS A 109 2.07 25.79 7.03
CA LYS A 109 3.53 25.62 7.13
C LYS A 109 4.35 26.62 6.33
N HIS A 110 3.67 27.56 5.68
CA HIS A 110 4.34 28.59 4.90
C HIS A 110 5.22 29.48 5.77
N THR A 111 6.39 29.83 5.26
CA THR A 111 7.24 30.91 5.77
C THR A 111 7.94 31.58 4.59
N PRO A 112 8.40 32.84 4.73
CA PRO A 112 9.11 33.52 3.65
C PRO A 112 10.30 32.74 3.11
N GLU A 113 11.05 32.02 3.97
CA GLU A 113 12.25 31.24 3.58
C GLU A 113 11.89 29.88 2.95
N LYS A 114 10.70 29.36 3.26
CA LYS A 114 10.20 28.10 2.74
C LYS A 114 8.74 28.26 2.30
N PRO A 115 8.52 28.84 1.13
CA PRO A 115 7.17 29.07 0.63
C PRO A 115 6.40 27.77 0.45
N LYS A 116 5.14 27.78 0.85
CA LYS A 116 4.22 26.67 0.66
C LYS A 116 2.85 27.20 0.32
N TYR A 117 2.34 26.80 -0.84
CA TYR A 117 1.12 27.36 -1.39
C TYR A 117 0.14 26.25 -1.82
N ARG A 118 -1.12 26.64 -1.98
CA ARG A 118 -2.12 25.91 -2.74
C ARG A 118 -2.57 26.74 -3.90
N TRP A 119 -2.51 26.14 -5.07
CA TRP A 119 -2.91 26.75 -6.32
C TRP A 119 -4.24 26.17 -6.77
N ILE A 120 -5.26 27.01 -6.91
CA ILE A 120 -6.64 26.65 -7.21
C ILE A 120 -7.03 27.26 -8.54
N ILE A 121 -7.57 26.45 -9.45
CA ILE A 121 -7.86 26.84 -10.82
C ILE A 121 -9.26 26.33 -11.17
N PRO A 122 -10.26 27.20 -11.39
CA PRO A 122 -11.59 26.80 -11.83
C PRO A 122 -11.54 26.26 -13.24
N LEU A 123 -12.35 25.24 -13.53
CA LEU A 123 -12.53 24.68 -14.85
C LEU A 123 -13.81 25.21 -15.49
N ASP A 124 -13.85 25.30 -16.83
CA ASP A 124 -15.00 25.72 -17.61
C ASP A 124 -16.13 24.69 -17.61
N ARG A 125 -15.82 23.41 -17.34
CA ARG A 125 -16.76 22.30 -17.17
C ARG A 125 -16.35 21.36 -16.06
N GLU A 126 -17.29 20.54 -15.62
CA GLU A 126 -17.00 19.38 -14.78
C GLU A 126 -16.21 18.34 -15.60
N VAL A 127 -15.21 17.72 -14.96
CA VAL A 127 -14.34 16.71 -15.58
C VAL A 127 -14.36 15.41 -14.78
N THR A 128 -14.12 14.30 -15.45
CA THR A 128 -14.01 12.97 -14.79
C THR A 128 -12.72 12.90 -13.94
N PRO A 129 -12.61 11.93 -13.04
CA PRO A 129 -11.38 11.73 -12.25
C PRO A 129 -10.13 11.57 -13.11
N GLU A 130 -10.21 10.86 -14.22
CA GLU A 130 -9.10 10.62 -15.13
C GLU A 130 -8.72 11.89 -15.92
N GLU A 131 -9.72 12.61 -16.45
CA GLU A 131 -9.49 13.92 -17.09
C GLU A 131 -8.83 14.89 -16.11
N TYR A 132 -9.30 14.90 -14.85
CA TYR A 132 -8.73 15.76 -13.82
C TYR A 132 -7.24 15.50 -13.61
N GLU A 133 -6.81 14.25 -13.48
CA GLU A 133 -5.41 13.93 -13.25
C GLU A 133 -4.54 14.37 -14.43
N ALA A 134 -4.98 14.10 -15.67
CA ALA A 134 -4.29 14.55 -16.87
C ALA A 134 -4.17 16.09 -16.92
N ILE A 135 -5.27 16.80 -16.65
CA ILE A 135 -5.30 18.27 -16.62
C ILE A 135 -4.39 18.83 -15.52
N ALA A 136 -4.47 18.29 -14.31
CA ALA A 136 -3.70 18.75 -13.17
C ALA A 136 -2.19 18.56 -13.40
N ARG A 137 -1.77 17.41 -13.93
CA ARG A 137 -0.36 17.13 -14.28
C ARG A 137 0.15 18.06 -15.38
N LYS A 138 -0.63 18.28 -16.44
CA LYS A 138 -0.24 19.17 -17.53
C LYS A 138 -0.15 20.62 -17.06
N THR A 139 -1.06 21.04 -16.20
CA THR A 139 -1.03 22.38 -15.59
C THR A 139 0.18 22.59 -14.69
N ALA A 140 0.50 21.60 -13.84
CA ALA A 140 1.69 21.63 -13.00
C ALA A 140 2.98 21.67 -13.82
N TRP A 141 3.01 20.94 -14.94
CA TRP A 141 4.16 20.91 -15.85
C TRP A 141 4.52 22.28 -16.43
N LEU A 142 3.53 23.14 -16.69
CA LEU A 142 3.75 24.49 -17.23
C LEU A 142 4.57 25.38 -16.27
N ILE A 143 4.44 25.16 -14.96
CA ILE A 143 5.13 25.95 -13.93
C ILE A 143 6.38 25.23 -13.41
N GLY A 144 6.32 23.89 -13.34
CA GLY A 144 7.38 23.03 -12.82
C GLY A 144 6.82 21.92 -11.95
N MET A 145 6.86 20.67 -12.44
CA MET A 145 6.30 19.49 -11.74
C MET A 145 6.85 19.33 -10.33
N ASP A 146 8.15 19.62 -10.13
CA ASP A 146 8.85 19.38 -8.89
C ASP A 146 8.47 20.36 -7.76
N TYR A 147 7.68 21.37 -8.05
CA TYR A 147 7.16 22.30 -7.01
C TYR A 147 6.00 21.71 -6.22
N PHE A 148 5.33 20.67 -6.73
CA PHE A 148 4.09 20.14 -6.18
C PHE A 148 4.28 18.80 -5.47
N ASP A 149 3.48 18.54 -4.43
CA ASP A 149 3.34 17.22 -3.81
C ASP A 149 2.75 16.23 -4.85
N ASP A 150 3.40 15.10 -5.07
CA ASP A 150 2.99 14.10 -6.06
C ASP A 150 1.60 13.52 -5.77
N THR A 151 1.13 13.56 -4.52
CA THR A 151 -0.22 13.13 -4.16
C THR A 151 -1.30 14.16 -4.51
N THR A 152 -0.93 15.36 -4.96
CA THR A 152 -1.88 16.44 -5.29
C THR A 152 -2.73 16.11 -6.52
N TYR A 153 -2.23 15.23 -7.40
CA TYR A 153 -2.93 14.82 -8.62
C TYR A 153 -4.08 13.85 -8.37
N GLN A 154 -4.20 13.31 -7.15
CA GLN A 154 -5.30 12.41 -6.80
C GLN A 154 -6.65 13.13 -6.86
N PRO A 155 -7.66 12.62 -7.60
CA PRO A 155 -8.97 13.27 -7.70
C PRO A 155 -9.69 13.43 -6.35
N SER A 156 -9.44 12.55 -5.40
CA SER A 156 -10.00 12.60 -4.04
C SER A 156 -9.19 13.44 -3.04
N ARG A 157 -8.12 14.14 -3.50
CA ARG A 157 -7.27 14.92 -2.61
C ARG A 157 -8.02 16.06 -1.94
N MET A 158 -7.97 16.09 -0.62
CA MET A 158 -8.53 17.17 0.19
C MET A 158 -7.52 18.31 0.33
N MET A 159 -7.99 19.54 0.18
CA MET A 159 -7.28 20.75 0.52
C MET A 159 -7.84 21.32 1.84
N PHE A 160 -6.96 21.64 2.80
CA PHE A 160 -7.40 22.32 4.00
C PHE A 160 -7.81 23.76 3.68
N TRP A 161 -8.85 24.28 4.36
CA TRP A 161 -9.13 25.69 4.36
C TRP A 161 -7.94 26.47 4.92
N PRO A 162 -7.84 27.80 4.62
CA PRO A 162 -6.72 28.60 5.08
C PRO A 162 -6.58 28.62 6.60
N SER A 163 -5.38 28.36 7.09
CA SER A 163 -5.01 28.52 8.49
C SER A 163 -3.54 28.90 8.60
N THR A 164 -3.19 29.65 9.64
CA THR A 164 -1.81 30.04 9.96
C THR A 164 -1.62 30.19 11.46
N SER A 165 -0.38 30.11 11.95
CA SER A 165 -0.03 30.41 13.35
C SER A 165 -0.35 31.86 13.68
N LYS A 166 -0.44 32.22 14.99
CA LYS A 166 -0.85 33.57 15.42
C LYS A 166 0.05 34.67 14.87
N ASP A 167 1.33 34.43 14.71
CA ASP A 167 2.38 35.29 14.17
C ASP A 167 2.80 34.91 12.73
N GLY A 168 2.18 33.89 12.12
CA GLY A 168 2.48 33.45 10.79
C GLY A 168 1.98 34.42 9.71
N GLU A 169 2.68 34.43 8.59
CA GLU A 169 2.25 35.17 7.41
C GLU A 169 1.15 34.41 6.68
N TYR A 170 0.16 35.12 6.17
CA TYR A 170 -0.85 34.59 5.29
C TYR A 170 -0.86 35.35 3.98
N ILE A 171 -0.61 34.65 2.90
CA ILE A 171 -0.59 35.19 1.55
C ILE A 171 -1.81 34.65 0.79
N PHE A 172 -2.55 35.57 0.18
CA PHE A 172 -3.61 35.27 -0.78
C PHE A 172 -3.41 36.15 -2.00
N LYS A 173 -3.37 35.52 -3.20
CA LYS A 173 -3.28 36.24 -4.48
C LYS A 173 -4.25 35.57 -5.47
N CYS A 174 -4.95 36.34 -6.27
CA CYS A 174 -5.83 35.83 -7.32
C CYS A 174 -5.67 36.63 -8.62
N TRP A 175 -5.93 35.94 -9.70
CA TRP A 175 -5.93 36.48 -11.05
C TRP A 175 -7.33 36.28 -11.66
N ASN A 176 -8.29 37.04 -11.14
CA ASN A 176 -9.71 36.85 -11.44
C ASN A 176 -10.11 37.35 -12.86
N GLU A 177 -9.36 38.29 -13.39
CA GLU A 177 -9.61 38.87 -14.72
C GLU A 177 -9.24 37.95 -15.87
N ARG A 178 -8.50 36.89 -15.62
CA ARG A 178 -8.08 35.92 -16.62
C ARG A 178 -9.24 35.01 -17.04
N HIS A 179 -9.16 34.41 -18.24
CA HIS A 179 -10.13 33.43 -18.71
C HIS A 179 -10.15 32.17 -17.84
N VAL A 180 -11.31 31.55 -17.70
CA VAL A 180 -11.42 30.24 -17.04
C VAL A 180 -10.64 29.21 -17.85
N LEU A 181 -9.98 28.27 -17.19
CA LEU A 181 -9.23 27.20 -17.84
C LEU A 181 -10.19 26.30 -18.63
N CYS A 182 -9.98 26.22 -19.94
CA CYS A 182 -10.71 25.29 -20.78
C CYS A 182 -10.12 23.88 -20.65
N ALA A 183 -10.90 22.98 -20.05
CA ALA A 183 -10.50 21.59 -19.82
C ALA A 183 -10.12 20.87 -21.11
N ASP A 184 -10.95 21.04 -22.16
CA ASP A 184 -10.71 20.39 -23.45
C ASP A 184 -9.45 20.89 -24.14
N SER A 185 -9.11 22.18 -23.99
CA SER A 185 -7.87 22.71 -24.54
C SER A 185 -6.64 22.07 -23.92
N VAL A 186 -6.67 21.82 -22.62
CA VAL A 186 -5.57 21.12 -21.92
C VAL A 186 -5.48 19.66 -22.38
N LEU A 187 -6.59 18.95 -22.43
CA LEU A 187 -6.64 17.55 -22.88
C LEU A 187 -6.16 17.42 -24.33
N ASN A 188 -6.58 18.30 -25.21
CA ASN A 188 -6.16 18.31 -26.62
C ASN A 188 -4.68 18.69 -26.81
N SER A 189 -4.01 19.23 -25.79
CA SER A 189 -2.56 19.49 -25.83
C SER A 189 -1.71 18.22 -25.66
N TYR A 190 -2.31 17.10 -25.29
CA TYR A 190 -1.68 15.79 -25.35
C TYR A 190 -1.87 15.21 -26.77
N ARG A 191 -0.95 14.34 -27.18
CA ARG A 191 -1.17 13.51 -28.38
C ARG A 191 -2.33 12.53 -28.17
N ASP A 192 -2.35 11.91 -27.03
CA ASP A 192 -3.42 11.09 -26.49
C ASP A 192 -3.40 11.21 -24.94
N TRP A 193 -4.34 11.96 -24.38
CA TRP A 193 -4.41 12.14 -22.92
C TRP A 193 -4.82 10.87 -22.19
N LYS A 194 -5.41 9.90 -22.89
CA LYS A 194 -5.78 8.61 -22.29
C LYS A 194 -4.58 7.70 -22.08
N ASP A 195 -3.49 7.92 -22.79
CA ASP A 195 -2.24 7.20 -22.57
C ASP A 195 -1.48 7.78 -21.37
N ILE A 196 -1.65 7.17 -20.21
CA ILE A 196 -1.01 7.58 -18.94
C ILE A 196 0.52 7.59 -19.03
N SER A 197 1.12 6.82 -19.95
CA SER A 197 2.57 6.77 -20.11
C SER A 197 3.15 8.12 -20.55
N THR A 198 2.35 8.94 -21.19
CA THR A 198 2.71 10.26 -21.73
C THR A 198 2.52 11.42 -20.74
N TRP A 199 1.90 11.15 -19.58
CA TRP A 199 1.63 12.18 -18.59
C TRP A 199 2.92 12.70 -17.95
N PRO A 200 3.03 14.02 -17.72
CA PRO A 200 4.15 14.59 -17.00
C PRO A 200 4.29 14.00 -15.59
N ARG A 201 5.52 13.82 -15.15
CA ARG A 201 5.88 13.28 -13.83
C ARG A 201 6.96 14.12 -13.19
N SER A 202 6.94 14.20 -11.86
CA SER A 202 8.02 14.80 -11.10
C SER A 202 9.26 13.90 -11.08
N SER A 203 10.44 14.49 -10.83
CA SER A 203 11.67 13.74 -10.61
C SER A 203 11.55 12.78 -9.42
N ARG A 204 10.83 13.18 -8.38
CA ARG A 204 10.60 12.38 -7.16
C ARG A 204 9.70 11.17 -7.38
N GLU A 205 8.77 11.21 -8.32
CA GLU A 205 7.83 10.10 -8.56
C GLU A 205 8.57 8.80 -8.92
N SER A 206 9.65 8.90 -9.68
CA SER A 206 10.51 7.76 -9.99
C SER A 206 11.34 7.31 -8.77
N GLU A 207 11.83 8.24 -7.96
CA GLU A 207 12.57 7.96 -6.73
C GLU A 207 11.68 7.34 -5.65
N ILE A 208 10.45 7.85 -5.49
CA ILE A 208 9.47 7.29 -4.54
C ILE A 208 9.17 5.83 -4.89
N LYS A 209 8.90 5.53 -6.17
CA LYS A 209 8.66 4.14 -6.63
C LYS A 209 9.83 3.22 -6.33
N SER A 210 11.06 3.68 -6.56
CA SER A 210 12.27 2.91 -6.24
C SER A 210 12.46 2.71 -4.73
N THR A 211 12.11 3.72 -3.93
CA THR A 211 12.23 3.69 -2.47
C THR A 211 11.14 2.84 -1.82
N ILE A 212 9.91 2.90 -2.32
CA ILE A 212 8.81 2.04 -1.88
C ILE A 212 9.17 0.58 -2.17
N LYS A 213 9.65 0.29 -3.37
CA LYS A 213 10.11 -1.04 -3.78
C LYS A 213 11.23 -1.58 -2.88
N LYS A 214 12.19 -0.72 -2.47
CA LYS A 214 13.29 -1.11 -1.55
C LYS A 214 12.84 -1.30 -0.10
N LYS A 215 11.81 -0.61 0.35
CA LYS A 215 11.28 -0.70 1.72
C LYS A 215 10.22 -1.78 1.89
N GLN A 216 9.64 -2.26 0.81
CA GLN A 216 8.66 -3.32 0.84
C GLN A 216 9.43 -4.65 0.84
N GLU A 217 9.17 -5.50 1.84
CA GLU A 217 9.71 -6.85 1.89
C GLU A 217 9.37 -7.61 0.60
N ASP A 218 10.31 -8.42 0.12
CA ASP A 218 10.04 -9.27 -1.05
C ASP A 218 8.80 -10.14 -0.77
N PRO A 219 7.75 -10.03 -1.58
CA PRO A 219 6.53 -10.81 -1.34
C PRO A 219 6.76 -12.32 -1.41
N LEU A 220 7.83 -12.76 -2.08
CA LEU A 220 8.20 -14.16 -2.18
C LEU A 220 8.82 -14.69 -0.88
N GLU A 221 9.39 -13.81 -0.04
CA GLU A 221 9.97 -14.18 1.26
C GLU A 221 8.96 -14.14 2.41
N LYS A 222 7.73 -13.66 2.15
CA LYS A 222 6.70 -13.61 3.18
C LYS A 222 6.26 -15.01 3.60
N PRO A 223 6.12 -15.27 4.91
CA PRO A 223 5.64 -16.56 5.39
C PRO A 223 4.13 -16.74 5.17
N GLY A 224 3.67 -17.98 5.27
CA GLY A 224 2.25 -18.33 5.27
C GLY A 224 1.54 -18.10 3.94
N TRP A 225 0.22 -17.91 3.98
CA TRP A 225 -0.64 -17.85 2.79
C TRP A 225 -0.31 -16.70 1.84
N ILE A 226 0.13 -15.56 2.37
CA ILE A 226 0.49 -14.39 1.54
C ILE A 226 1.69 -14.72 0.65
N GLY A 227 2.76 -15.23 1.26
CA GLY A 227 3.97 -15.62 0.52
C GLY A 227 3.71 -16.77 -0.43
N ALA A 228 3.02 -17.82 0.03
CA ALA A 228 2.68 -18.97 -0.82
C ALA A 228 1.88 -18.56 -2.05
N PHE A 229 0.89 -17.66 -1.91
CA PHE A 229 0.14 -17.11 -3.03
C PHE A 229 1.05 -16.37 -4.02
N CYS A 230 1.94 -15.49 -3.52
CA CYS A 230 2.86 -14.72 -4.36
C CYS A 230 3.94 -15.59 -5.03
N ARG A 231 4.32 -16.73 -4.46
CA ARG A 231 5.21 -17.71 -5.07
C ARG A 231 4.49 -18.63 -6.07
N THR A 232 3.17 -18.80 -5.90
CA THR A 232 2.32 -19.58 -6.80
C THR A 232 1.94 -18.81 -8.05
N TYR A 233 1.71 -17.52 -7.92
CA TYR A 233 1.20 -16.66 -9.00
C TYR A 233 2.06 -15.40 -9.16
N THR A 234 2.54 -15.17 -10.38
CA THR A 234 3.01 -13.84 -10.81
C THR A 234 1.84 -12.85 -10.82
N ILE A 235 2.13 -11.57 -10.98
CA ILE A 235 1.06 -10.56 -11.13
C ILE A 235 0.13 -10.89 -12.31
N GLN A 236 0.69 -11.28 -13.44
CA GLN A 236 -0.09 -11.62 -14.64
C GLN A 236 -0.97 -12.83 -14.41
N GLU A 237 -0.42 -13.92 -13.90
CA GLU A 237 -1.16 -15.15 -13.60
C GLU A 237 -2.27 -14.91 -12.56
N ALA A 238 -2.02 -14.05 -11.58
CA ALA A 238 -3.03 -13.69 -10.59
C ALA A 238 -4.18 -12.87 -11.21
N ILE A 239 -3.89 -11.95 -12.14
CA ILE A 239 -4.91 -11.23 -12.90
C ILE A 239 -5.75 -12.22 -13.70
N GLU A 240 -5.12 -13.10 -14.50
CA GLU A 240 -5.79 -14.05 -15.36
C GLU A 240 -6.64 -15.07 -14.60
N ALA A 241 -6.16 -15.53 -13.43
CA ALA A 241 -6.83 -16.57 -12.65
C ALA A 241 -8.00 -16.03 -11.79
N PHE A 242 -7.88 -14.84 -11.23
CA PHE A 242 -8.81 -14.35 -10.19
C PHE A 242 -9.57 -13.09 -10.55
N ILE A 243 -9.04 -12.25 -11.45
CA ILE A 243 -9.62 -10.95 -11.83
C ILE A 243 -9.50 -10.70 -13.35
N PRO A 244 -9.83 -11.67 -14.22
CA PRO A 244 -9.58 -11.60 -15.67
C PRO A 244 -10.31 -10.44 -16.37
N ASP A 245 -11.46 -10.00 -15.82
CA ASP A 245 -12.27 -8.91 -16.39
C ASP A 245 -11.81 -7.51 -15.95
N GLU A 246 -10.87 -7.41 -15.01
CA GLU A 246 -10.45 -6.13 -14.45
C GLU A 246 -9.35 -5.44 -15.27
N TYR A 247 -8.52 -6.21 -15.98
CA TYR A 247 -7.41 -5.66 -16.74
C TYR A 247 -7.23 -6.34 -18.11
N THR A 248 -6.77 -5.54 -19.08
CA THR A 248 -6.35 -6.04 -20.39
C THR A 248 -4.88 -5.67 -20.65
N PRO A 249 -4.08 -6.57 -21.25
CA PRO A 249 -2.69 -6.27 -21.58
C PRO A 249 -2.60 -5.17 -22.66
N THR A 250 -1.50 -4.45 -22.70
CA THR A 250 -1.17 -3.50 -23.76
C THR A 250 -0.08 -4.07 -24.67
N ALA A 251 0.32 -3.33 -25.69
CA ALA A 251 1.45 -3.71 -26.54
C ALA A 251 2.81 -3.71 -25.79
N SER A 252 2.87 -3.17 -24.58
CA SER A 252 4.05 -3.20 -23.72
C SER A 252 3.92 -4.31 -22.70
N ASP A 253 4.89 -5.20 -22.61
CA ASP A 253 4.86 -6.40 -21.78
C ASP A 253 4.58 -6.15 -20.29
N ASN A 254 4.97 -4.99 -19.76
CA ASN A 254 4.81 -4.66 -18.35
C ASN A 254 3.67 -3.68 -18.06
N ARG A 255 2.78 -3.40 -19.03
CA ARG A 255 1.68 -2.45 -18.86
C ARG A 255 0.33 -3.07 -19.18
N TRP A 256 -0.64 -2.81 -18.31
CA TRP A 256 -2.01 -3.27 -18.45
C TRP A 256 -2.99 -2.10 -18.30
N THR A 257 -4.14 -2.24 -18.89
CA THR A 257 -5.23 -1.25 -18.87
C THR A 257 -6.33 -1.73 -17.94
N TYR A 258 -6.75 -0.89 -17.01
CA TYR A 258 -7.94 -1.14 -16.20
C TYR A 258 -9.19 -1.00 -17.07
N THR A 259 -9.97 -2.06 -17.22
CA THR A 259 -11.08 -2.14 -18.20
C THR A 259 -12.24 -1.22 -17.91
N LYS A 260 -12.46 -0.87 -16.64
CA LYS A 260 -13.56 0.02 -16.19
C LYS A 260 -13.12 1.49 -16.11
N GLY A 261 -11.89 1.81 -16.46
CA GLY A 261 -11.37 3.17 -16.58
C GLY A 261 -11.47 3.71 -18.01
N SER A 262 -11.25 5.01 -18.16
CA SER A 262 -11.24 5.67 -19.48
C SER A 262 -9.83 5.84 -20.06
N THR A 263 -8.80 5.47 -19.32
CA THR A 263 -7.38 5.62 -19.68
C THR A 263 -6.73 4.26 -19.93
N ALA A 264 -5.60 4.24 -20.67
CA ALA A 264 -4.88 3.04 -21.06
C ALA A 264 -3.48 2.94 -20.45
N GLY A 265 -2.98 1.72 -20.24
CA GLY A 265 -1.60 1.46 -19.85
C GLY A 265 -1.20 1.94 -18.46
N GLY A 266 -2.16 2.14 -17.57
CA GLY A 266 -1.92 2.72 -16.24
C GLY A 266 -1.42 1.76 -15.19
N LEU A 267 -1.72 0.47 -15.28
CA LEU A 267 -1.12 -0.54 -14.41
C LEU A 267 0.27 -0.87 -14.93
N VAL A 268 1.27 -0.76 -14.09
CA VAL A 268 2.68 -1.08 -14.40
C VAL A 268 3.13 -2.22 -13.51
N ILE A 269 3.65 -3.29 -14.13
CA ILE A 269 4.19 -4.45 -13.43
C ILE A 269 5.71 -4.30 -13.29
N TYR A 270 6.23 -4.57 -12.11
CA TYR A 270 7.64 -4.50 -11.76
C TYR A 270 8.15 -5.87 -11.31
N ASP A 271 9.12 -6.42 -12.04
CA ASP A 271 9.81 -7.70 -11.75
C ASP A 271 8.86 -8.88 -11.51
N ASP A 272 7.65 -8.84 -12.11
CA ASP A 272 6.55 -9.80 -11.93
C ASP A 272 6.09 -10.01 -10.46
N LYS A 273 6.61 -9.21 -9.54
CA LYS A 273 6.34 -9.28 -8.10
C LYS A 273 5.39 -8.20 -7.61
N PHE A 274 5.39 -7.04 -8.29
CA PHE A 274 4.63 -5.88 -7.88
C PHE A 274 3.87 -5.27 -9.05
N ALA A 275 2.69 -4.75 -8.75
CA ALA A 275 1.90 -3.93 -9.64
C ALA A 275 1.61 -2.57 -9.02
N TYR A 276 1.65 -1.51 -9.82
CA TYR A 276 1.28 -0.17 -9.41
C TYR A 276 0.32 0.43 -10.43
N SER A 277 -0.88 0.80 -9.98
CA SER A 277 -1.87 1.40 -10.85
C SER A 277 -1.84 2.93 -10.77
N ASN A 278 -1.76 3.56 -11.96
CA ASN A 278 -1.93 4.99 -12.16
C ASN A 278 -3.34 5.34 -12.65
N HIS A 279 -4.24 4.37 -12.76
CA HIS A 279 -5.65 4.63 -13.09
C HIS A 279 -6.37 5.19 -11.86
N SER A 280 -6.91 6.40 -11.96
CA SER A 280 -7.54 7.09 -10.81
C SER A 280 -8.76 6.37 -10.24
N THR A 281 -9.47 5.61 -11.07
CA THR A 281 -10.70 4.87 -10.70
C THR A 281 -10.46 3.43 -10.32
N ASP A 282 -9.24 2.93 -10.51
CA ASP A 282 -8.84 1.58 -10.15
C ASP A 282 -8.85 1.40 -8.62
N PRO A 283 -9.41 0.29 -8.08
CA PRO A 283 -9.28 -0.05 -6.67
C PRO A 283 -7.84 -0.07 -6.15
N ALA A 284 -6.89 -0.49 -6.99
CA ALA A 284 -5.46 -0.52 -6.68
C ALA A 284 -4.74 0.82 -6.95
N SER A 285 -5.49 1.90 -7.23
CA SER A 285 -4.93 3.21 -7.58
C SER A 285 -3.89 3.69 -6.58
N GLN A 286 -2.70 4.03 -7.09
CA GLN A 286 -1.58 4.59 -6.33
C GLN A 286 -1.09 3.73 -5.14
N GLN A 287 -1.35 2.43 -5.20
CA GLN A 287 -0.84 1.44 -4.27
C GLN A 287 0.16 0.54 -4.99
N LEU A 288 1.26 0.21 -4.31
CA LEU A 288 2.16 -0.85 -4.77
C LEU A 288 1.64 -2.17 -4.20
N CYS A 289 1.05 -2.99 -5.05
CA CYS A 289 0.43 -4.26 -4.69
C CYS A 289 1.31 -5.44 -5.13
N ASN A 290 1.47 -6.44 -4.30
CA ASN A 290 1.89 -7.77 -4.74
C ASN A 290 0.68 -8.53 -5.32
N ALA A 291 0.86 -9.77 -5.80
CA ALA A 291 -0.22 -10.55 -6.40
C ALA A 291 -1.41 -10.76 -5.45
N PHE A 292 -1.14 -11.07 -4.17
CA PHE A 292 -2.16 -11.25 -3.14
C PHE A 292 -2.95 -9.96 -2.87
N ASP A 293 -2.25 -8.82 -2.71
CA ASP A 293 -2.89 -7.54 -2.45
C ASP A 293 -3.70 -7.03 -3.65
N LEU A 294 -3.20 -7.23 -4.88
CA LEU A 294 -3.91 -6.85 -6.10
C LEU A 294 -5.27 -7.56 -6.20
N VAL A 295 -5.29 -8.88 -6.02
CA VAL A 295 -6.52 -9.67 -6.03
C VAL A 295 -7.43 -9.25 -4.88
N ARG A 296 -6.89 -9.07 -3.67
CA ARG A 296 -7.65 -8.66 -2.48
C ARG A 296 -8.41 -7.35 -2.69
N VAL A 297 -7.75 -6.30 -3.19
CA VAL A 297 -8.40 -5.00 -3.35
C VAL A 297 -9.46 -5.00 -4.44
N HIS A 298 -9.36 -5.86 -5.44
CA HIS A 298 -10.37 -5.99 -6.48
C HIS A 298 -11.58 -6.79 -6.03
N LEU A 299 -11.39 -7.93 -5.38
CA LEU A 299 -12.49 -8.82 -4.97
C LEU A 299 -13.19 -8.34 -3.69
N PHE A 300 -12.42 -7.86 -2.70
CA PHE A 300 -12.94 -7.60 -1.36
C PHE A 300 -12.91 -6.12 -0.97
N ARG A 301 -12.33 -5.24 -1.81
CA ARG A 301 -12.18 -3.81 -1.56
C ARG A 301 -11.40 -3.56 -0.23
N ASP A 302 -11.50 -2.36 0.31
CA ASP A 302 -10.92 -1.98 1.61
C ASP A 302 -11.94 -2.19 2.77
N THR A 303 -12.56 -3.38 2.81
CA THR A 303 -13.41 -3.76 3.95
C THR A 303 -12.55 -4.29 5.09
N LEU A 304 -13.03 -4.16 6.34
CA LEU A 304 -12.28 -4.58 7.52
C LEU A 304 -11.89 -6.07 7.51
N ASP A 305 -12.69 -6.89 6.85
CA ASP A 305 -12.54 -8.34 6.72
C ASP A 305 -11.86 -8.78 5.41
N SER A 306 -11.40 -7.83 4.57
CA SER A 306 -10.84 -8.12 3.25
C SER A 306 -9.61 -9.01 3.30
N GLN A 307 -8.78 -8.84 4.33
CA GLN A 307 -7.58 -9.65 4.55
C GLN A 307 -7.93 -11.11 4.86
N GLU A 308 -8.90 -11.32 5.76
CA GLU A 308 -9.37 -12.65 6.15
C GLU A 308 -9.99 -13.39 4.97
N LYS A 309 -10.85 -12.72 4.20
CA LYS A 309 -11.44 -13.29 2.98
C LYS A 309 -10.42 -13.65 1.92
N MET A 310 -9.37 -12.85 1.76
CA MET A 310 -8.31 -13.17 0.80
C MET A 310 -7.45 -14.34 1.28
N ILE A 311 -7.20 -14.48 2.59
CA ILE A 311 -6.53 -15.65 3.17
C ILE A 311 -7.40 -16.89 2.97
N GLU A 312 -8.70 -16.80 3.17
CA GLU A 312 -9.64 -17.90 2.91
C GLU A 312 -9.60 -18.33 1.44
N LEU A 313 -9.63 -17.37 0.51
CA LEU A 313 -9.49 -17.65 -0.92
C LEU A 313 -8.17 -18.38 -1.22
N ALA A 314 -7.04 -17.85 -0.73
CA ALA A 314 -5.72 -18.45 -0.94
C ALA A 314 -5.61 -19.85 -0.34
N SER A 315 -6.22 -20.09 0.84
CA SER A 315 -6.23 -21.39 1.52
C SER A 315 -7.12 -22.45 0.82
N ASN A 316 -8.12 -21.99 0.07
CA ASN A 316 -8.98 -22.87 -0.72
C ASN A 316 -8.45 -23.10 -2.14
N ASP A 317 -7.50 -22.28 -2.61
CA ASP A 317 -6.88 -22.47 -3.92
C ASP A 317 -5.94 -23.68 -3.93
N PRO A 318 -6.18 -24.68 -4.81
CA PRO A 318 -5.41 -25.93 -4.81
C PRO A 318 -3.91 -25.71 -5.07
N LYS A 319 -3.55 -24.77 -5.95
CA LYS A 319 -2.15 -24.49 -6.30
C LYS A 319 -1.41 -23.85 -5.14
N THR A 320 -1.98 -22.80 -4.53
CA THR A 320 -1.41 -22.13 -3.35
C THR A 320 -1.27 -23.10 -2.17
N LYS A 321 -2.27 -23.95 -1.96
CA LYS A 321 -2.24 -24.98 -0.93
C LYS A 321 -1.11 -25.98 -1.14
N ALA A 322 -0.90 -26.44 -2.38
CA ALA A 322 0.19 -27.35 -2.73
C ALA A 322 1.55 -26.68 -2.51
N THR A 323 1.72 -25.44 -2.95
CA THR A 323 2.97 -24.67 -2.73
C THR A 323 3.29 -24.57 -1.23
N LEU A 324 2.34 -24.15 -0.39
CA LEU A 324 2.56 -24.04 1.05
C LEU A 324 2.85 -25.38 1.70
N ALA A 325 2.20 -26.47 1.26
CA ALA A 325 2.44 -27.81 1.77
C ALA A 325 3.86 -28.30 1.43
N GLN A 326 4.33 -28.07 0.18
CA GLN A 326 5.69 -28.40 -0.25
C GLN A 326 6.75 -27.61 0.56
N GLU A 327 6.52 -26.34 0.79
CA GLU A 327 7.42 -25.49 1.59
C GLU A 327 7.54 -26.00 3.03
N LYS A 328 6.41 -26.27 3.68
CA LYS A 328 6.40 -26.84 5.04
C LYS A 328 7.08 -28.20 5.11
N ALA A 329 6.90 -29.05 4.09
CA ALA A 329 7.58 -30.32 4.02
C ALA A 329 9.10 -30.15 3.87
N ALA A 330 9.55 -29.20 3.04
CA ALA A 330 10.96 -28.88 2.87
C ALA A 330 11.60 -28.29 4.15
N GLU A 331 10.89 -27.38 4.83
CA GLU A 331 11.30 -26.82 6.13
C GLU A 331 11.44 -27.94 7.18
N ALA A 332 10.46 -28.82 7.26
CA ALA A 332 10.51 -29.97 8.19
C ALA A 332 11.68 -30.91 7.85
N GLN A 333 11.94 -31.17 6.57
CA GLN A 333 13.07 -31.99 6.16
C GLN A 333 14.41 -31.35 6.50
N SER A 334 14.56 -30.04 6.25
CA SER A 334 15.79 -29.31 6.61
C SER A 334 16.05 -29.31 8.11
N ALA A 335 15.01 -29.06 8.92
CA ALA A 335 15.12 -29.14 10.36
C ALA A 335 15.51 -30.55 10.84
N TRP A 336 15.02 -31.58 10.16
CA TRP A 336 15.36 -32.97 10.43
C TRP A 336 16.83 -33.29 10.08
N ASP A 337 17.28 -32.82 8.93
CA ASP A 337 18.65 -33.00 8.48
C ASP A 337 19.66 -32.31 9.44
N GLU A 338 19.32 -31.14 9.98
CA GLU A 338 20.10 -30.43 11.00
C GLU A 338 20.18 -31.25 12.30
N VAL A 339 19.07 -31.81 12.75
CA VAL A 339 19.05 -32.68 13.98
C VAL A 339 19.91 -33.91 13.78
N ILE A 340 19.82 -34.56 12.62
CA ILE A 340 20.66 -35.73 12.27
C ILE A 340 22.15 -35.37 12.25
N ALA A 341 22.51 -34.23 11.66
CA ALA A 341 23.89 -33.75 11.62
C ALA A 341 24.45 -33.49 13.04
N GLU A 342 23.67 -32.82 13.91
CA GLU A 342 24.07 -32.56 15.28
C GLU A 342 24.23 -33.88 16.10
N MET A 343 23.40 -34.88 15.80
CA MET A 343 23.52 -36.21 16.45
C MET A 343 24.72 -36.99 15.93
N GLY A 344 25.04 -36.90 14.63
CA GLY A 344 26.22 -37.52 14.04
C GLY A 344 27.52 -37.01 14.68
N ASP A 345 27.64 -35.68 14.85
CA ASP A 345 28.81 -35.08 15.53
C ASP A 345 28.96 -35.47 17.02
N LYS A 346 27.86 -35.82 17.70
CA LYS A 346 27.89 -36.28 19.09
C LYS A 346 28.31 -37.78 19.18
N ILE A 347 27.89 -38.60 18.20
CA ILE A 347 28.26 -40.03 18.15
C ILE A 347 29.75 -40.18 17.85
N ASP A 348 30.31 -39.43 16.92
CA ASP A 348 31.75 -39.46 16.59
C ASP A 348 32.66 -38.96 17.73
N ASN A 349 32.15 -38.11 18.64
CA ASN A 349 32.89 -37.65 19.80
C ASN A 349 32.83 -38.59 21.02
N ASP A 350 31.78 -39.42 21.14
CA ASP A 350 31.64 -40.39 22.23
C ASP A 350 32.32 -41.74 21.90
N ASP A 351 32.36 -42.18 20.63
CA ASP A 351 33.02 -43.41 20.20
C ASP A 351 34.57 -43.34 20.30
N ALA A 352 35.15 -42.13 20.30
CA ALA A 352 36.60 -41.97 20.53
C ALA A 352 37.05 -42.20 21.99
N LYS A 353 36.13 -42.32 22.92
CA LYS A 353 36.43 -42.54 24.37
C LYS A 353 36.06 -43.91 24.91
N ASN A 354 35.39 -44.79 24.17
CA ASN A 354 34.82 -46.02 24.71
C ASN A 354 35.15 -47.30 23.95
N SER A 355 36.19 -47.32 23.09
CA SER A 355 36.63 -48.53 22.40
C SER A 355 37.60 -49.39 23.25
N GLN A 356 37.23 -49.70 24.48
CA GLN A 356 37.74 -50.85 25.25
C GLN A 356 36.77 -51.16 26.39
N GLN A 357 35.77 -51.99 26.11
CA GLN A 357 35.28 -53.07 26.97
C GLN A 357 33.86 -53.52 26.59
N GLN A 358 33.79 -54.81 26.28
CA GLN A 358 32.66 -55.75 26.50
C GLN A 358 31.58 -55.85 25.41
N ALA A 359 31.79 -56.87 24.58
CA ALA A 359 30.72 -57.74 24.12
C ALA A 359 30.26 -58.62 25.29
N GLU A 360 28.99 -58.63 25.49
CA GLU A 360 28.11 -59.74 25.95
C GLU A 360 26.95 -59.23 26.80
N ASN A 361 25.78 -59.64 26.40
CA ASN A 361 24.54 -59.83 27.17
C ASN A 361 23.43 -58.78 27.18
N ASP A 362 22.39 -59.29 26.64
CA ASP A 362 21.02 -59.34 27.13
C ASP A 362 20.00 -58.32 26.62
N THR A 363 19.07 -58.91 25.90
CA THR A 363 17.69 -58.46 25.71
C THR A 363 17.00 -58.33 27.07
N GLN A 364 16.96 -57.11 27.60
CA GLN A 364 15.93 -56.63 28.52
C GLN A 364 15.35 -55.36 27.92
N ASP A 365 14.00 -55.35 27.79
CA ASP A 365 13.27 -54.12 27.47
C ASP A 365 13.57 -53.08 28.56
N ASP A 366 14.51 -52.21 28.30
CA ASP A 366 14.90 -51.12 29.19
C ASP A 366 14.00 -49.91 28.90
N ASP A 367 12.89 -49.83 29.65
CA ASP A 367 11.95 -48.70 29.57
C ASP A 367 12.47 -47.45 30.30
N SER A 368 13.72 -47.46 30.79
CA SER A 368 14.34 -46.33 31.54
C SER A 368 14.43 -45.03 30.72
N TRP A 369 14.38 -45.11 29.38
CA TRP A 369 14.34 -43.95 28.51
C TRP A 369 13.07 -43.11 28.68
N MET A 370 11.96 -43.71 29.16
CA MET A 370 10.70 -42.99 29.42
C MET A 370 10.79 -42.05 30.61
N ASP A 371 11.67 -42.32 31.58
CA ASP A 371 11.87 -41.47 32.76
C ASP A 371 12.45 -40.09 32.42
N GLY A 372 13.00 -39.94 31.26
CA GLY A 372 13.55 -38.67 30.75
C GLY A 372 12.58 -37.86 29.91
N LEU A 373 11.31 -38.27 29.75
CA LEU A 373 10.34 -37.51 28.98
C LEU A 373 9.78 -36.33 29.78
N GLU A 374 9.68 -35.17 29.10
CA GLU A 374 9.02 -34.01 29.67
C GLU A 374 7.50 -34.20 29.67
N LEU A 375 6.88 -34.04 30.82
CA LEU A 375 5.44 -34.20 30.99
C LEU A 375 4.77 -32.87 31.30
N THR A 376 3.52 -32.73 30.90
CA THR A 376 2.65 -31.62 31.28
C THR A 376 2.30 -31.75 32.77
N LYS A 377 1.79 -30.67 33.39
CA LYS A 377 1.28 -30.70 34.76
C LYS A 377 0.17 -31.76 35.00
N LYS A 378 -0.39 -32.33 33.94
CA LYS A 378 -1.41 -33.38 33.98
C LYS A 378 -0.84 -34.79 33.73
N GLY A 379 0.49 -34.93 33.56
CA GLY A 379 1.14 -36.20 33.30
C GLY A 379 1.10 -36.66 31.85
N GLU A 380 0.72 -35.81 30.91
CA GLU A 380 0.72 -36.11 29.47
C GLU A 380 2.10 -35.78 28.88
N ILE A 381 2.59 -36.57 27.93
CA ILE A 381 3.88 -36.34 27.27
C ILE A 381 3.80 -35.02 26.48
N MET A 382 4.73 -34.10 26.74
CA MET A 382 4.82 -32.85 25.98
C MET A 382 5.34 -33.10 24.57
N ALA A 383 4.75 -32.44 23.58
CA ALA A 383 5.21 -32.48 22.19
C ALA A 383 6.44 -31.56 22.01
N THR A 384 7.53 -31.82 22.76
CA THR A 384 8.81 -31.14 22.61
C THR A 384 9.71 -31.91 21.65
N THR A 385 10.64 -31.22 21.01
CA THR A 385 11.60 -31.83 20.06
C THR A 385 12.38 -32.95 20.78
N ASP A 386 12.79 -32.73 22.01
CA ASP A 386 13.53 -33.73 22.84
C ASP A 386 12.71 -34.98 23.10
N ASN A 387 11.44 -34.84 23.47
CA ASN A 387 10.55 -35.96 23.68
C ASN A 387 10.31 -36.75 22.38
N ILE A 388 10.09 -36.06 21.26
CA ILE A 388 9.88 -36.70 19.96
C ILE A 388 11.12 -37.51 19.58
N VAL A 389 12.30 -36.95 19.71
CA VAL A 389 13.58 -37.59 19.38
C VAL A 389 13.80 -38.81 20.27
N ARG A 390 13.57 -38.73 21.60
CA ARG A 390 13.70 -39.85 22.55
C ARG A 390 12.76 -41.01 22.20
N ILE A 391 11.49 -40.73 21.96
CA ILE A 391 10.50 -41.74 21.54
C ILE A 391 10.93 -42.41 20.24
N MET A 392 11.36 -41.64 19.22
CA MET A 392 11.78 -42.24 17.96
C MET A 392 13.03 -43.09 18.03
N LEU A 393 13.95 -42.78 18.94
CA LEU A 393 15.20 -43.54 19.16
C LEU A 393 15.02 -44.81 19.95
N HIS A 394 14.06 -44.84 20.88
CA HIS A 394 13.99 -45.90 21.89
C HIS A 394 12.71 -46.73 21.83
N ASP A 395 11.61 -46.21 21.20
CA ASP A 395 10.38 -46.98 21.07
C ASP A 395 10.55 -48.19 20.13
N PRO A 396 10.41 -49.43 20.63
CA PRO A 396 10.60 -50.64 19.82
C PRO A 396 9.62 -50.77 18.66
N GLN A 397 8.41 -50.19 18.81
CA GLN A 397 7.39 -50.20 17.74
C GLN A 397 7.73 -49.30 16.61
N LEU A 398 8.40 -48.17 16.86
CA LEU A 398 8.86 -47.23 15.85
C LEU A 398 10.17 -47.71 15.18
N LYS A 399 11.07 -48.35 15.92
CA LYS A 399 12.30 -48.98 15.37
C LYS A 399 12.02 -50.06 14.32
N SER A 400 10.95 -50.81 14.47
CA SER A 400 10.58 -51.89 13.56
C SER A 400 9.75 -51.43 12.34
N GLY A 401 9.26 -50.21 12.32
CA GLY A 401 8.28 -49.70 11.34
C GLY A 401 8.68 -48.49 10.49
N ILE A 402 9.91 -47.98 10.64
CA ILE A 402 10.38 -46.85 9.83
C ILE A 402 10.80 -47.32 8.43
N GLY A 403 9.84 -47.64 7.64
CA GLY A 403 9.95 -47.94 6.22
C GLY A 403 8.68 -47.50 5.55
N GLY A 404 8.51 -46.17 5.34
CA GLY A 404 7.44 -45.66 4.45
C GLY A 404 6.46 -44.69 5.11
N THR A 405 6.15 -43.75 4.39
CA THR A 405 5.24 -42.62 4.24
C THR A 405 3.95 -42.52 5.10
N ASP A 406 3.64 -43.34 6.07
CA ASP A 406 2.32 -43.38 6.73
C ASP A 406 2.25 -42.77 8.15
N LEU A 407 3.35 -42.27 8.70
CA LEU A 407 3.38 -41.72 10.07
C LEU A 407 2.57 -40.40 10.26
N PHE A 408 2.20 -39.74 9.21
CA PHE A 408 1.47 -38.46 9.28
C PHE A 408 -0.04 -38.57 9.07
N GLN A 409 -0.59 -39.75 8.81
CA GLN A 409 -2.04 -39.96 8.62
C GLN A 409 -2.80 -40.55 9.80
N GLN A 410 -2.14 -40.95 10.89
CA GLN A 410 -2.84 -41.50 12.06
C GLN A 410 -3.39 -40.34 12.93
N LYS A 411 -4.72 -40.20 12.95
CA LYS A 411 -5.43 -39.44 13.97
C LYS A 411 -5.10 -40.00 15.35
N PRO A 412 -4.97 -39.14 16.38
CA PRO A 412 -4.76 -39.65 17.76
C PRO A 412 -5.92 -40.55 18.12
N VAL A 413 -5.61 -41.84 18.44
CA VAL A 413 -6.57 -42.80 18.99
C VAL A 413 -6.84 -42.34 20.41
N LYS A 414 -8.07 -41.97 20.71
CA LYS A 414 -8.54 -41.80 22.08
C LYS A 414 -8.53 -43.21 22.72
N THR A 415 -7.59 -43.46 23.57
CA THR A 415 -7.70 -44.56 24.54
C THR A 415 -8.71 -44.15 25.59
N GLY A 416 -9.76 -44.94 25.75
CA GLY A 416 -10.81 -44.79 26.75
C GLY A 416 -10.33 -45.00 28.20
#